data_debd1c06b03502c1740ff45d023409ae
#
_entry.id   debd1c06b03502c1740ff45d023409ae
#
_cell.length_a   1.000
_cell.length_b   1.000
_cell.length_c   1.000
_cell.angle_alpha   90.00
_cell.angle_beta   90.00
_cell.angle_gamma   90.00
#
_symmetry.space_group_name_H-M   'P 1'
#
loop_
_entity.id
_entity.type
_entity.pdbx_description
1 polymer ?
#
loop_
_entity_poly.entity_id
_entity_poly.type
_entity_poly.pdbx_seq_one_letter_code
_entity_poly.pdbx_strand_id
1 'polypeptide(L)'
;MSNSRVALVTGGTGGIGTAICIALADQGRKVVAGYFPPEQQAAEDWQLKHRSNGYEFEIMACDVSDFESSQNMLRDLKNTIGAVDILINCAGITRDKTLRRMSLDQWDSVLSTNLDSVFNVTRHVVEDMSANNFGRIVNISSVNGQKGQYGQANYSAAKAGLLGFTKAVAQELATKGVTVNSVSPGYVKTEMTDAIPEEIRDSILQQVPMGRMATPDEIAYVVSFLTDDRNTYMTGANLPVNGGMYMS
;
A
#
# COMPACT_ATOMS: atom_id res chain seq x y z
N MET A 1 5.16 20.98 21.72
CA MET A 1 4.72 20.79 20.33
C MET A 1 4.77 19.28 20.08
N SER A 2 3.65 18.61 19.87
CA SER A 2 3.68 17.17 19.54
C SER A 2 4.37 17.06 18.17
N ASN A 3 5.48 16.31 18.12
CA ASN A 3 6.14 16.03 16.86
C ASN A 3 5.15 15.29 15.96
N SER A 4 4.83 15.83 14.79
CA SER A 4 3.90 15.19 13.86
C SER A 4 4.46 13.82 13.44
N ARG A 5 3.64 12.76 13.48
CA ARG A 5 4.03 11.41 13.03
C ARG A 5 4.45 11.43 11.57
N VAL A 6 5.52 10.71 11.25
CA VAL A 6 6.00 10.56 9.87
C VAL A 6 5.35 9.33 9.24
N ALA A 7 4.67 9.53 8.11
CA ALA A 7 4.01 8.49 7.34
C ALA A 7 4.68 8.31 5.97
N LEU A 8 5.13 7.09 5.68
CA LEU A 8 5.64 6.69 4.36
C LEU A 8 4.57 5.86 3.64
N VAL A 9 4.25 6.27 2.41
CA VAL A 9 3.36 5.54 1.51
C VAL A 9 4.13 5.11 0.27
N THR A 10 4.47 3.83 0.13
CA THR A 10 5.09 3.32 -1.11
C THR A 10 4.07 3.33 -2.24
N GLY A 11 4.47 3.72 -3.46
CA GLY A 11 3.51 3.98 -4.54
C GLY A 11 2.54 5.12 -4.22
N GLY A 12 2.99 6.10 -3.43
CA GLY A 12 2.18 7.20 -2.91
C GLY A 12 1.64 8.14 -3.99
N THR A 13 2.26 8.18 -5.16
CA THR A 13 1.84 9.01 -6.29
C THR A 13 0.79 8.34 -7.19
N GLY A 14 0.49 7.05 -6.98
CA GLY A 14 -0.57 6.33 -7.68
C GLY A 14 -1.98 6.63 -7.14
N GLY A 15 -3.03 6.12 -7.79
CA GLY A 15 -4.42 6.47 -7.47
C GLY A 15 -4.83 6.21 -6.02
N ILE A 16 -4.64 4.97 -5.52
CA ILE A 16 -4.94 4.62 -4.11
C ILE A 16 -3.93 5.29 -3.18
N GLY A 17 -2.64 5.31 -3.55
CA GLY A 17 -1.58 5.94 -2.76
C GLY A 17 -1.83 7.42 -2.53
N THR A 18 -2.27 8.15 -3.56
CA THR A 18 -2.61 9.57 -3.47
C THR A 18 -3.73 9.82 -2.44
N ALA A 19 -4.81 9.06 -2.51
CA ALA A 19 -5.92 9.22 -1.56
C ALA A 19 -5.47 8.91 -0.12
N ILE A 20 -4.59 7.92 0.06
CA ILE A 20 -4.01 7.60 1.37
C ILE A 20 -3.12 8.75 1.86
N CYS A 21 -2.27 9.33 0.99
CA CYS A 21 -1.43 10.48 1.35
C CYS A 21 -2.28 11.66 1.83
N ILE A 22 -3.35 11.99 1.09
CA ILE A 22 -4.29 13.05 1.46
C ILE A 22 -4.92 12.78 2.83
N ALA A 23 -5.48 11.59 3.02
CA ALA A 23 -6.16 11.23 4.25
C ALA A 23 -5.24 11.24 5.49
N LEU A 24 -3.96 10.86 5.32
CA LEU A 24 -2.98 10.93 6.40
C LEU A 24 -2.55 12.37 6.68
N ALA A 25 -2.42 13.22 5.67
CA ALA A 25 -2.15 14.64 5.85
C ALA A 25 -3.29 15.37 6.57
N ASP A 26 -4.54 15.05 6.24
CA ASP A 26 -5.73 15.58 6.92
C ASP A 26 -5.78 15.19 8.41
N GLN A 27 -5.12 14.07 8.79
CA GLN A 27 -4.90 13.70 10.19
C GLN A 27 -3.69 14.41 10.83
N GLY A 28 -3.05 15.34 10.14
CA GLY A 28 -1.89 16.09 10.64
C GLY A 28 -0.58 15.29 10.61
N ARG A 29 -0.47 14.25 9.78
CA ARG A 29 0.77 13.49 9.60
C ARG A 29 1.71 14.20 8.63
N LYS A 30 3.04 14.07 8.83
CA LYS A 30 4.03 14.45 7.84
C LYS A 30 4.17 13.31 6.84
N VAL A 31 3.71 13.52 5.60
CA VAL A 31 3.57 12.44 4.60
C VAL A 31 4.70 12.46 3.59
N VAL A 32 5.28 11.29 3.37
CA VAL A 32 6.28 11.01 2.33
C VAL A 32 5.66 10.03 1.33
N ALA A 33 5.54 10.46 0.08
CA ALA A 33 5.09 9.63 -1.03
C ALA A 33 6.31 9.01 -1.73
N GLY A 34 6.45 7.69 -1.62
CA GLY A 34 7.45 6.92 -2.36
C GLY A 34 7.01 6.72 -3.80
N TYR A 35 7.92 6.89 -4.76
CA TYR A 35 7.68 6.69 -6.18
C TYR A 35 8.79 5.86 -6.85
N PHE A 36 8.49 5.22 -7.97
CA PHE A 36 9.48 4.45 -8.73
C PHE A 36 10.43 5.39 -9.49
N PRO A 37 11.78 5.25 -9.40
CA PRO A 37 12.74 6.22 -9.91
C PRO A 37 12.52 6.68 -11.37
N PRO A 38 12.16 5.80 -12.33
CA PRO A 38 11.84 6.21 -13.69
C PRO A 38 10.63 7.17 -13.83
N GLU A 39 9.80 7.31 -12.78
CA GLU A 39 8.60 8.18 -12.76
C GLU A 39 8.88 9.55 -12.11
N GLN A 40 10.14 9.97 -11.99
CA GLN A 40 10.53 11.19 -11.27
C GLN A 40 9.74 12.42 -11.72
N GLN A 41 9.68 12.69 -13.03
CA GLN A 41 8.98 13.88 -13.53
C GLN A 41 7.48 13.85 -13.17
N ALA A 42 6.84 12.69 -13.29
CA ALA A 42 5.44 12.53 -12.91
C ALA A 42 5.21 12.73 -11.41
N ALA A 43 6.16 12.30 -10.58
CA ALA A 43 6.11 12.49 -9.13
C ALA A 43 6.31 13.97 -8.73
N GLU A 44 7.18 14.70 -9.40
CA GLU A 44 7.38 16.14 -9.21
C GLU A 44 6.13 16.94 -9.63
N ASP A 45 5.53 16.61 -10.77
CA ASP A 45 4.27 17.21 -11.22
C ASP A 45 3.12 16.92 -10.25
N TRP A 46 3.05 15.69 -9.74
CA TRP A 46 2.09 15.28 -8.72
C TRP A 46 2.28 16.10 -7.43
N GLN A 47 3.51 16.28 -6.96
CA GLN A 47 3.82 17.07 -5.76
C GLN A 47 3.39 18.54 -5.95
N LEU A 48 3.73 19.15 -7.09
CA LEU A 48 3.33 20.52 -7.40
C LEU A 48 1.81 20.70 -7.46
N LYS A 49 1.10 19.76 -8.08
CA LYS A 49 -0.37 19.74 -8.12
C LYS A 49 -0.96 19.70 -6.71
N HIS A 50 -0.46 18.85 -5.84
CA HIS A 50 -1.00 18.73 -4.48
C HIS A 50 -0.61 19.91 -3.60
N ARG A 51 0.57 20.52 -3.80
CA ARG A 51 0.96 21.74 -3.12
C ARG A 51 0.00 22.90 -3.45
N SER A 52 -0.45 23.01 -4.70
CA SER A 52 -1.45 24.03 -5.08
C SER A 52 -2.80 23.83 -4.41
N ASN A 53 -3.08 22.63 -3.91
CA ASN A 53 -4.28 22.28 -3.14
C ASN A 53 -4.07 22.35 -1.61
N GLY A 54 -2.90 22.86 -1.15
CA GLY A 54 -2.60 23.06 0.25
C GLY A 54 -1.94 21.86 0.97
N TYR A 55 -1.49 20.83 0.24
CA TYR A 55 -0.81 19.67 0.82
C TYR A 55 0.72 19.78 0.65
N GLU A 56 1.44 19.68 1.74
CA GLU A 56 2.90 19.68 1.78
C GLU A 56 3.43 18.24 1.86
N PHE A 57 3.46 17.55 0.71
CA PHE A 57 4.01 16.20 0.62
C PHE A 57 5.51 16.25 0.31
N GLU A 58 6.27 15.41 1.00
CA GLU A 58 7.62 15.04 0.55
C GLU A 58 7.53 13.89 -0.46
N ILE A 59 8.45 13.82 -1.42
CA ILE A 59 8.54 12.71 -2.37
C ILE A 59 9.93 12.06 -2.28
N MET A 60 9.98 10.72 -2.38
CA MET A 60 11.24 9.99 -2.36
C MET A 60 11.26 8.88 -3.40
N ALA A 61 12.33 8.84 -4.20
CA ALA A 61 12.54 7.79 -5.19
C ALA A 61 12.97 6.49 -4.50
N CYS A 62 12.33 5.37 -4.88
CA CYS A 62 12.72 4.04 -4.41
C CYS A 62 12.22 2.97 -5.37
N ASP A 63 13.12 2.10 -5.83
CA ASP A 63 12.72 0.80 -6.33
C ASP A 63 12.52 -0.13 -5.14
N VAL A 64 11.25 -0.31 -4.75
CA VAL A 64 10.89 -1.13 -3.58
C VAL A 64 11.19 -2.61 -3.77
N SER A 65 11.37 -3.08 -5.01
CA SER A 65 11.75 -4.47 -5.30
C SER A 65 13.23 -4.74 -4.98
N ASP A 66 14.04 -3.68 -4.85
CA ASP A 66 15.44 -3.73 -4.50
C ASP A 66 15.66 -3.41 -3.01
N PHE A 67 16.34 -4.33 -2.31
CA PHE A 67 16.57 -4.22 -0.87
C PHE A 67 17.48 -3.03 -0.51
N GLU A 68 18.56 -2.81 -1.28
CA GLU A 68 19.50 -1.73 -1.02
C GLU A 68 18.87 -0.36 -1.34
N SER A 69 18.08 -0.27 -2.41
CA SER A 69 17.30 0.94 -2.73
C SER A 69 16.36 1.31 -1.58
N SER A 70 15.63 0.33 -1.03
CA SER A 70 14.76 0.51 0.12
C SER A 70 15.50 0.96 1.37
N GLN A 71 16.66 0.34 1.66
CA GLN A 71 17.53 0.72 2.77
C GLN A 71 18.03 2.16 2.64
N ASN A 72 18.52 2.53 1.46
CA ASN A 72 19.06 3.87 1.20
C ASN A 72 17.96 4.94 1.36
N MET A 73 16.79 4.74 0.74
CA MET A 73 15.66 5.63 0.85
C MET A 73 15.25 5.85 2.31
N LEU A 74 15.14 4.79 3.11
CA LEU A 74 14.72 4.89 4.53
C LEU A 74 15.79 5.52 5.41
N ARG A 75 17.08 5.29 5.14
CA ARG A 75 18.17 6.00 5.80
C ARG A 75 18.12 7.50 5.52
N ASP A 76 17.93 7.88 4.28
CA ASP A 76 17.88 9.30 3.87
C ASP A 76 16.62 9.98 4.42
N LEU A 77 15.48 9.29 4.41
CA LEU A 77 14.24 9.74 5.05
C LEU A 77 14.45 10.01 6.54
N LYS A 78 15.04 9.06 7.26
CA LYS A 78 15.32 9.22 8.70
C LYS A 78 16.21 10.42 9.00
N ASN A 79 17.23 10.66 8.17
CA ASN A 79 18.18 11.75 8.35
C ASN A 79 17.59 13.13 8.03
N THR A 80 16.67 13.22 7.08
CA THR A 80 16.14 14.49 6.58
C THR A 80 14.79 14.87 7.17
N ILE A 81 13.97 13.87 7.48
CA ILE A 81 12.56 14.06 7.87
C ILE A 81 12.30 13.55 9.28
N GLY A 82 12.78 12.34 9.58
CA GLY A 82 12.59 11.64 10.84
C GLY A 82 12.33 10.15 10.65
N ALA A 83 12.29 9.40 11.73
CA ALA A 83 11.94 7.97 11.70
C ALA A 83 10.49 7.77 11.27
N VAL A 84 10.23 6.70 10.50
CA VAL A 84 8.88 6.36 10.04
C VAL A 84 8.05 5.79 11.19
N ASP A 85 6.96 6.44 11.53
CA ASP A 85 5.97 5.98 12.51
C ASP A 85 4.84 5.18 11.87
N ILE A 86 4.49 5.51 10.61
CA ILE A 86 3.39 4.91 9.86
C ILE A 86 3.92 4.46 8.50
N LEU A 87 3.78 3.18 8.18
CA LEU A 87 4.18 2.61 6.89
C LEU A 87 2.96 2.04 6.17
N ILE A 88 2.74 2.52 4.94
CA ILE A 88 1.73 1.96 4.04
C ILE A 88 2.45 1.32 2.85
N ASN A 89 2.45 0.00 2.81
CA ASN A 89 2.94 -0.77 1.67
C ASN A 89 1.84 -0.83 0.60
N CYS A 90 1.87 0.13 -0.33
CA CYS A 90 0.84 0.30 -1.37
C CYS A 90 1.39 0.11 -2.79
N ALA A 91 2.71 0.12 -2.99
CA ALA A 91 3.31 -0.15 -4.29
C ALA A 91 2.90 -1.53 -4.84
N GLY A 92 2.65 -1.60 -6.14
CA GLY A 92 2.29 -2.87 -6.76
C GLY A 92 2.02 -2.74 -8.25
N ILE A 93 2.25 -3.85 -8.95
CA ILE A 93 2.05 -3.98 -10.40
C ILE A 93 1.24 -5.22 -10.73
N THR A 94 0.71 -5.27 -11.94
CA THR A 94 0.11 -6.47 -12.54
C THR A 94 0.84 -6.85 -13.83
N ARG A 95 0.95 -8.15 -14.12
CA ARG A 95 1.46 -8.71 -15.39
C ARG A 95 0.63 -9.95 -15.70
N ASP A 96 -0.61 -9.70 -16.11
CA ASP A 96 -1.66 -10.71 -16.23
C ASP A 96 -1.43 -11.63 -17.44
N LYS A 97 -1.39 -12.91 -17.18
CA LYS A 97 -1.37 -13.98 -18.19
C LYS A 97 -1.89 -15.27 -17.56
N THR A 98 -2.52 -16.12 -18.38
CA THR A 98 -2.82 -17.49 -17.93
C THR A 98 -1.52 -18.23 -17.60
N LEU A 99 -1.53 -19.11 -16.60
CA LEU A 99 -0.34 -19.81 -16.11
C LEU A 99 0.47 -20.45 -17.25
N ARG A 100 -0.20 -21.06 -18.23
CA ARG A 100 0.46 -21.69 -19.39
C ARG A 100 1.24 -20.71 -20.28
N ARG A 101 0.90 -19.41 -20.26
CA ARG A 101 1.51 -18.36 -21.10
C ARG A 101 2.32 -17.35 -20.29
N MET A 102 2.33 -17.47 -18.98
CA MET A 102 3.06 -16.59 -18.09
C MET A 102 4.56 -16.86 -18.22
N SER A 103 5.33 -15.83 -18.48
CA SER A 103 6.79 -15.92 -18.47
C SER A 103 7.34 -15.84 -17.06
N LEU A 104 8.59 -16.30 -16.88
CA LEU A 104 9.30 -16.17 -15.60
C LEU A 104 9.43 -14.69 -15.21
N ASP A 105 9.77 -13.81 -16.14
CA ASP A 105 9.88 -12.36 -15.90
C ASP A 105 8.56 -11.74 -15.41
N GLN A 106 7.43 -12.20 -15.95
CA GLN A 106 6.11 -11.75 -15.49
C GLN A 106 5.76 -12.26 -14.09
N TRP A 107 6.22 -13.44 -13.76
CA TRP A 107 6.10 -13.99 -12.42
C TRP A 107 6.99 -13.24 -11.44
N ASP A 108 8.29 -13.20 -11.70
CA ASP A 108 9.29 -12.61 -10.79
C ASP A 108 9.07 -11.12 -10.56
N SER A 109 8.78 -10.35 -11.60
CA SER A 109 8.50 -8.91 -11.44
C SER A 109 7.30 -8.61 -10.56
N VAL A 110 6.25 -9.46 -10.60
CA VAL A 110 5.08 -9.29 -9.74
C VAL A 110 5.37 -9.72 -8.32
N LEU A 111 6.08 -10.82 -8.10
CA LEU A 111 6.46 -11.28 -6.75
C LEU A 111 7.40 -10.26 -6.09
N SER A 112 8.45 -9.83 -6.77
CA SER A 112 9.42 -8.89 -6.22
C SER A 112 8.78 -7.53 -5.89
N THR A 113 7.91 -7.00 -6.76
CA THR A 113 7.27 -5.70 -6.50
C THR A 113 6.14 -5.78 -5.48
N ASN A 114 5.33 -6.86 -5.47
CA ASN A 114 4.10 -6.88 -4.66
C ASN A 114 4.26 -7.64 -3.34
N LEU A 115 5.31 -8.44 -3.16
CA LEU A 115 5.54 -9.23 -1.94
C LEU A 115 6.92 -8.94 -1.33
N ASP A 116 8.02 -9.15 -2.07
CA ASP A 116 9.36 -8.95 -1.51
C ASP A 116 9.58 -7.49 -1.09
N SER A 117 9.01 -6.54 -1.83
CA SER A 117 9.03 -5.12 -1.49
C SER A 117 8.53 -4.83 -0.08
N VAL A 118 7.50 -5.54 0.37
CA VAL A 118 6.92 -5.35 1.71
C VAL A 118 7.90 -5.77 2.80
N PHE A 119 8.65 -6.84 2.57
CA PHE A 119 9.76 -7.21 3.43
C PHE A 119 10.88 -6.16 3.36
N ASN A 120 11.31 -5.78 2.15
CA ASN A 120 12.40 -4.83 1.92
C ASN A 120 12.19 -3.53 2.68
N VAL A 121 10.98 -2.94 2.62
CA VAL A 121 10.68 -1.68 3.30
C VAL A 121 10.42 -1.89 4.79
N THR A 122 9.59 -2.88 5.16
CA THR A 122 9.20 -3.12 6.55
C THR A 122 10.42 -3.44 7.43
N ARG A 123 11.36 -4.25 6.95
CA ARG A 123 12.58 -4.65 7.69
C ARG A 123 13.36 -3.45 8.23
N HIS A 124 13.36 -2.34 7.52
CA HIS A 124 14.16 -1.16 7.88
C HIS A 124 13.44 -0.15 8.78
N VAL A 125 12.14 -0.30 9.05
CA VAL A 125 11.39 0.60 9.93
C VAL A 125 11.07 -0.01 11.30
N VAL A 126 11.01 -1.34 11.40
CA VAL A 126 10.53 -2.03 12.61
C VAL A 126 11.41 -1.83 13.83
N GLU A 127 12.70 -1.59 13.66
CA GLU A 127 13.62 -1.34 14.77
C GLU A 127 13.31 0.01 15.45
N ASP A 128 13.15 1.07 14.66
CA ASP A 128 12.80 2.39 15.17
C ASP A 128 11.38 2.41 15.77
N MET A 129 10.41 1.79 15.10
CA MET A 129 9.04 1.64 15.63
C MET A 129 9.04 0.92 16.98
N SER A 130 9.81 -0.16 17.10
CA SER A 130 9.93 -0.94 18.36
C SER A 130 10.60 -0.14 19.46
N ALA A 131 11.68 0.59 19.16
CA ALA A 131 12.39 1.45 20.12
C ALA A 131 11.51 2.60 20.62
N ASN A 132 10.67 3.16 19.74
CA ASN A 132 9.72 4.23 20.07
C ASN A 132 8.42 3.72 20.72
N ASN A 133 8.24 2.42 20.84
CA ASN A 133 7.00 1.78 21.32
C ASN A 133 5.75 2.29 20.58
N PHE A 134 5.90 2.57 19.29
CA PHE A 134 4.83 3.01 18.41
C PHE A 134 5.15 2.67 16.96
N GLY A 135 4.18 2.09 16.26
CA GLY A 135 4.22 1.87 14.82
C GLY A 135 2.85 1.47 14.29
N ARG A 136 2.56 1.88 13.05
CA ARG A 136 1.36 1.47 12.31
C ARG A 136 1.79 1.00 10.93
N ILE A 137 1.62 -0.27 10.64
CA ILE A 137 1.96 -0.86 9.34
C ILE A 137 0.67 -1.35 8.69
N VAL A 138 0.39 -0.88 7.47
CA VAL A 138 -0.76 -1.33 6.69
C VAL A 138 -0.28 -1.83 5.32
N ASN A 139 -0.59 -3.09 5.01
CA ASN A 139 -0.26 -3.73 3.75
C ASN A 139 -1.49 -3.71 2.83
N ILE A 140 -1.37 -3.10 1.65
CA ILE A 140 -2.46 -3.09 0.67
C ILE A 140 -2.41 -4.40 -0.14
N SER A 141 -3.26 -5.34 0.26
CA SER A 141 -3.48 -6.61 -0.42
C SER A 141 -4.48 -6.45 -1.57
N SER A 142 -5.37 -7.41 -1.77
CA SER A 142 -6.42 -7.41 -2.80
C SER A 142 -7.45 -8.49 -2.50
N VAL A 143 -8.67 -8.29 -2.96
CA VAL A 143 -9.68 -9.36 -3.04
C VAL A 143 -9.16 -10.57 -3.83
N ASN A 144 -8.28 -10.35 -4.82
CA ASN A 144 -7.68 -11.42 -5.63
C ASN A 144 -6.63 -12.23 -4.86
N GLY A 145 -6.08 -11.70 -3.75
CA GLY A 145 -5.29 -12.47 -2.79
C GLY A 145 -6.16 -13.37 -1.90
N GLN A 146 -7.47 -13.10 -1.79
CA GLN A 146 -8.41 -13.89 -0.98
C GLN A 146 -9.12 -14.96 -1.81
N LYS A 147 -9.68 -14.59 -2.98
CA LYS A 147 -10.47 -15.50 -3.83
C LYS A 147 -9.70 -16.11 -5.00
N GLY A 148 -8.53 -15.57 -5.34
CA GLY A 148 -7.86 -15.84 -6.61
C GLY A 148 -8.53 -15.13 -7.79
N GLN A 149 -7.81 -15.06 -8.92
CA GLN A 149 -8.33 -14.46 -10.14
C GLN A 149 -7.74 -15.16 -11.37
N TYR A 150 -8.58 -15.50 -12.35
CA TYR A 150 -8.13 -16.07 -13.62
C TYR A 150 -7.12 -15.14 -14.31
N GLY A 151 -5.99 -15.70 -14.74
CA GLY A 151 -4.93 -14.94 -15.39
C GLY A 151 -3.98 -14.17 -14.45
N GLN A 152 -4.17 -14.27 -13.14
CA GLN A 152 -3.40 -13.56 -12.12
C GLN A 152 -2.75 -14.50 -11.09
N ALA A 153 -2.21 -15.61 -11.51
CA ALA A 153 -1.58 -16.56 -10.59
C ALA A 153 -0.44 -15.91 -9.77
N ASN A 154 0.40 -15.09 -10.42
CA ASN A 154 1.47 -14.30 -9.79
C ASN A 154 0.93 -13.26 -8.81
N TYR A 155 0.00 -12.42 -9.25
CA TYR A 155 -0.59 -11.35 -8.44
C TYR A 155 -1.36 -11.91 -7.23
N SER A 156 -2.20 -12.92 -7.46
CA SER A 156 -2.96 -13.58 -6.39
C SER A 156 -2.03 -14.24 -5.35
N ALA A 157 -0.95 -14.90 -5.80
CA ALA A 157 0.04 -15.48 -4.90
C ALA A 157 0.73 -14.40 -4.06
N ALA A 158 1.20 -13.31 -4.68
CA ALA A 158 1.83 -12.20 -3.97
C ALA A 158 0.89 -11.56 -2.93
N LYS A 159 -0.35 -11.23 -3.34
CA LYS A 159 -1.33 -10.59 -2.46
C LYS A 159 -1.86 -11.51 -1.35
N ALA A 160 -1.92 -12.82 -1.59
CA ALA A 160 -2.18 -13.81 -0.54
C ALA A 160 -1.00 -13.93 0.43
N GLY A 161 0.24 -13.92 -0.06
CA GLY A 161 1.46 -13.90 0.76
C GLY A 161 1.50 -12.75 1.74
N LEU A 162 1.00 -11.57 1.37
CA LEU A 162 0.89 -10.41 2.27
C LEU A 162 0.02 -10.69 3.50
N LEU A 163 -1.01 -11.52 3.38
CA LEU A 163 -1.87 -11.86 4.52
C LEU A 163 -1.11 -12.71 5.55
N GLY A 164 -0.28 -13.65 5.05
CA GLY A 164 0.61 -14.44 5.90
C GLY A 164 1.69 -13.59 6.56
N PHE A 165 2.37 -12.74 5.78
CA PHE A 165 3.37 -11.80 6.27
C PHE A 165 2.79 -10.87 7.35
N THR A 166 1.62 -10.28 7.10
CA THR A 166 0.92 -9.41 8.05
C THR A 166 0.72 -10.11 9.41
N LYS A 167 0.24 -11.34 9.41
CA LYS A 167 -0.03 -12.11 10.63
C LYS A 167 1.24 -12.46 11.39
N ALA A 168 2.31 -12.85 10.69
CA ALA A 168 3.58 -13.21 11.32
C ALA A 168 4.22 -11.98 11.98
N VAL A 169 4.38 -10.88 11.24
CA VAL A 169 4.99 -9.65 11.74
C VAL A 169 4.15 -9.01 12.86
N ALA A 170 2.82 -9.11 12.78
CA ALA A 170 1.94 -8.66 13.85
C ALA A 170 2.24 -9.37 15.19
N GLN A 171 2.50 -10.68 15.17
CA GLN A 171 2.86 -11.44 16.38
C GLN A 171 4.21 -11.02 16.93
N GLU A 172 5.21 -10.79 16.08
CA GLU A 172 6.56 -10.39 16.49
C GLU A 172 6.57 -9.00 17.15
N LEU A 173 5.70 -8.09 16.69
CA LEU A 173 5.71 -6.68 17.09
C LEU A 173 4.62 -6.32 18.12
N ALA A 174 3.71 -7.23 18.47
CA ALA A 174 2.55 -6.95 19.33
C ALA A 174 2.92 -6.33 20.67
N THR A 175 4.03 -6.78 21.30
CA THR A 175 4.51 -6.26 22.59
C THR A 175 5.33 -4.97 22.49
N LYS A 176 5.49 -4.45 21.27
CA LYS A 176 6.31 -3.26 20.96
C LYS A 176 5.48 -2.03 20.62
N GLY A 177 4.18 -2.03 20.90
CA GLY A 177 3.27 -0.92 20.55
C GLY A 177 3.05 -0.75 19.05
N VAL A 178 3.44 -1.73 18.23
CA VAL A 178 3.32 -1.71 16.77
C VAL A 178 2.17 -2.58 16.33
N THR A 179 1.28 -2.05 15.50
CA THR A 179 0.22 -2.83 14.86
C THR A 179 0.51 -3.06 13.39
N VAL A 180 0.21 -4.24 12.89
CA VAL A 180 0.41 -4.63 11.49
C VAL A 180 -0.89 -5.23 10.98
N ASN A 181 -1.51 -4.58 9.99
CA ASN A 181 -2.78 -5.00 9.42
C ASN A 181 -2.72 -4.97 7.89
N SER A 182 -3.69 -5.56 7.24
CA SER A 182 -3.85 -5.50 5.79
C SER A 182 -5.24 -5.01 5.41
N VAL A 183 -5.32 -4.36 4.26
CA VAL A 183 -6.57 -4.01 3.59
C VAL A 183 -6.62 -4.78 2.28
N SER A 184 -7.76 -5.39 1.97
CA SER A 184 -7.99 -6.11 0.71
C SER A 184 -9.07 -5.40 -0.12
N PRO A 185 -8.68 -4.42 -0.97
CA PRO A 185 -9.61 -3.75 -1.86
C PRO A 185 -10.20 -4.71 -2.89
N GLY A 186 -11.44 -4.43 -3.31
CA GLY A 186 -11.99 -4.91 -4.56
C GLY A 186 -11.49 -4.10 -5.75
N TYR A 187 -12.35 -3.90 -6.75
CA TYR A 187 -12.06 -2.97 -7.84
C TYR A 187 -12.23 -1.53 -7.37
N VAL A 188 -11.20 -0.73 -7.58
CA VAL A 188 -11.14 0.69 -7.19
C VAL A 188 -11.01 1.53 -8.45
N LYS A 189 -11.79 2.59 -8.56
CA LYS A 189 -11.76 3.53 -9.69
C LYS A 189 -10.44 4.32 -9.66
N THR A 190 -9.53 3.99 -10.58
CA THR A 190 -8.22 4.62 -10.77
C THR A 190 -7.93 4.71 -12.26
N GLU A 191 -6.92 5.46 -12.66
CA GLU A 191 -6.48 5.51 -14.06
C GLU A 191 -6.23 4.11 -14.66
N MET A 192 -5.72 3.18 -13.84
CA MET A 192 -5.50 1.78 -14.25
C MET A 192 -6.83 1.06 -14.59
N THR A 193 -7.89 1.32 -13.86
CA THR A 193 -9.21 0.71 -14.09
C THR A 193 -10.03 1.47 -15.13
N ASP A 194 -9.79 2.76 -15.31
CA ASP A 194 -10.44 3.56 -16.35
C ASP A 194 -9.98 3.15 -17.77
N ALA A 195 -8.79 2.55 -17.88
CA ALA A 195 -8.29 1.98 -19.14
C ALA A 195 -8.95 0.62 -19.51
N ILE A 196 -9.77 0.03 -18.64
CA ILE A 196 -10.49 -1.22 -18.91
C ILE A 196 -11.63 -0.95 -19.89
N PRO A 197 -11.77 -1.73 -20.99
CA PRO A 197 -12.90 -1.61 -21.91
C PRO A 197 -14.25 -1.73 -21.19
N GLU A 198 -15.25 -0.97 -21.64
CA GLU A 198 -16.55 -0.85 -20.98
C GLU A 198 -17.25 -2.19 -20.79
N GLU A 199 -17.23 -3.07 -21.79
CA GLU A 199 -17.83 -4.41 -21.71
C GLU A 199 -17.20 -5.28 -20.60
N ILE A 200 -15.87 -5.17 -20.43
CA ILE A 200 -15.15 -5.89 -19.37
C ILE A 200 -15.47 -5.26 -18.03
N ARG A 201 -15.54 -3.93 -17.96
CA ARG A 201 -15.90 -3.20 -16.75
C ARG A 201 -17.31 -3.57 -16.28
N ASP A 202 -18.28 -3.66 -17.17
CA ASP A 202 -19.65 -4.05 -16.83
C ASP A 202 -19.70 -5.49 -16.31
N SER A 203 -18.96 -6.41 -16.93
CA SER A 203 -18.81 -7.78 -16.42
C SER A 203 -18.19 -7.85 -15.02
N ILE A 204 -17.25 -6.96 -14.73
CA ILE A 204 -16.66 -6.82 -13.39
C ILE A 204 -17.73 -6.31 -12.41
N LEU A 205 -18.48 -5.26 -12.77
CA LEU A 205 -19.49 -4.66 -11.90
C LEU A 205 -20.61 -5.65 -11.54
N GLN A 206 -20.97 -6.54 -12.45
CA GLN A 206 -21.93 -7.62 -12.17
C GLN A 206 -21.46 -8.60 -11.08
N GLN A 207 -20.16 -8.71 -10.86
CA GLN A 207 -19.59 -9.55 -9.81
C GLN A 207 -19.49 -8.84 -8.44
N VAL A 208 -19.72 -7.52 -8.39
CA VAL A 208 -19.69 -6.73 -7.17
C VAL A 208 -21.11 -6.60 -6.62
N PRO A 209 -21.46 -7.18 -5.46
CA PRO A 209 -22.81 -7.06 -4.89
C PRO A 209 -23.30 -5.62 -4.71
N MET A 210 -22.38 -4.67 -4.39
CA MET A 210 -22.71 -3.24 -4.33
C MET A 210 -22.92 -2.58 -5.70
N GLY A 211 -22.68 -3.28 -6.82
CA GLY A 211 -22.93 -2.81 -8.18
C GLY A 211 -22.03 -1.66 -8.67
N ARG A 212 -20.95 -1.36 -7.96
CA ARG A 212 -20.00 -0.30 -8.33
C ARG A 212 -18.58 -0.60 -7.88
N MET A 213 -17.62 0.07 -8.49
CA MET A 213 -16.25 0.14 -7.96
C MET A 213 -16.20 1.04 -6.72
N ALA A 214 -15.24 0.78 -5.84
CA ALA A 214 -14.91 1.69 -4.76
C ALA A 214 -14.20 2.95 -5.32
N THR A 215 -14.28 4.06 -4.59
CA THR A 215 -13.38 5.19 -4.80
C THR A 215 -12.07 4.98 -4.05
N PRO A 216 -10.95 5.60 -4.46
CA PRO A 216 -9.71 5.58 -3.67
C PRO A 216 -9.90 6.06 -2.22
N ASP A 217 -10.78 7.04 -2.01
CA ASP A 217 -11.08 7.59 -0.68
C ASP A 217 -11.73 6.57 0.26
N GLU A 218 -12.54 5.64 -0.26
CA GLU A 218 -13.13 4.57 0.54
C GLU A 218 -12.06 3.60 1.08
N ILE A 219 -10.97 3.39 0.32
CA ILE A 219 -9.82 2.62 0.78
C ILE A 219 -8.99 3.43 1.79
N ALA A 220 -8.73 4.69 1.47
CA ALA A 220 -7.97 5.61 2.33
C ALA A 220 -8.63 5.79 3.69
N TYR A 221 -9.96 5.84 3.77
CA TYR A 221 -10.72 5.91 5.02
C TYR A 221 -10.40 4.73 5.95
N VAL A 222 -10.36 3.51 5.41
CA VAL A 222 -10.04 2.32 6.22
C VAL A 222 -8.57 2.34 6.65
N VAL A 223 -7.65 2.79 5.77
CA VAL A 223 -6.24 2.98 6.14
C VAL A 223 -6.09 4.01 7.26
N SER A 224 -6.80 5.14 7.17
CA SER A 224 -6.82 6.19 8.21
C SER A 224 -7.28 5.65 9.56
N PHE A 225 -8.31 4.81 9.57
CA PHE A 225 -8.78 4.12 10.78
C PHE A 225 -7.70 3.20 11.35
N LEU A 226 -7.03 2.40 10.52
CA LEU A 226 -5.99 1.47 10.96
C LEU A 226 -4.74 2.18 11.50
N THR A 227 -4.47 3.39 11.04
CA THR A 227 -3.29 4.19 11.43
C THR A 227 -3.56 5.23 12.53
N ASP A 228 -4.80 5.33 13.00
CA ASP A 228 -5.16 6.21 14.12
C ASP A 228 -4.39 5.81 15.39
N ASP A 229 -3.93 6.79 16.17
CA ASP A 229 -3.19 6.57 17.41
C ASP A 229 -4.01 5.79 18.45
N ARG A 230 -5.35 5.91 18.40
CA ARG A 230 -6.30 5.20 19.28
C ARG A 230 -6.46 3.71 18.91
N ASN A 231 -6.07 3.31 17.70
CA ASN A 231 -6.14 1.92 17.28
C ASN A 231 -4.94 1.12 17.82
N THR A 232 -5.01 0.70 19.06
CA THR A 232 -3.91 0.05 19.77
C THR A 232 -4.10 -1.45 19.98
N TYR A 233 -5.28 -2.00 19.64
CA TYR A 233 -5.60 -3.40 19.92
C TYR A 233 -5.91 -4.25 18.68
N MET A 234 -6.00 -3.63 17.50
CA MET A 234 -6.19 -4.34 16.24
C MET A 234 -4.85 -4.59 15.56
N THR A 235 -4.42 -5.84 15.50
CA THR A 235 -3.21 -6.27 14.79
C THR A 235 -3.41 -7.65 14.18
N GLY A 236 -2.73 -7.95 13.07
CA GLY A 236 -2.86 -9.21 12.33
C GLY A 236 -4.16 -9.36 11.55
N ALA A 237 -5.00 -8.33 11.51
CA ALA A 237 -6.28 -8.34 10.81
C ALA A 237 -6.12 -8.07 9.31
N ASN A 238 -7.04 -8.65 8.53
CA ASN A 238 -7.26 -8.26 7.14
C ASN A 238 -8.67 -7.67 7.02
N LEU A 239 -8.78 -6.45 6.48
CA LEU A 239 -10.05 -5.77 6.26
C LEU A 239 -10.44 -5.84 4.77
N PRO A 240 -11.42 -6.68 4.39
CA PRO A 240 -11.96 -6.69 3.05
C PRO A 240 -12.75 -5.39 2.77
N VAL A 241 -12.34 -4.63 1.74
CA VAL A 241 -13.03 -3.42 1.27
C VAL A 241 -13.35 -3.62 -0.21
N ASN A 242 -14.30 -4.51 -0.50
CA ASN A 242 -14.47 -5.09 -1.82
C ASN A 242 -15.92 -5.10 -2.34
N GLY A 243 -16.82 -4.33 -1.72
CA GLY A 243 -18.22 -4.25 -2.14
C GLY A 243 -18.99 -5.57 -2.06
N GLY A 244 -18.52 -6.52 -1.24
CA GLY A 244 -19.13 -7.83 -1.06
C GLY A 244 -18.63 -8.90 -2.04
N MET A 245 -17.62 -8.63 -2.89
CA MET A 245 -17.06 -9.62 -3.83
C MET A 245 -16.49 -10.86 -3.15
N TYR A 246 -16.03 -10.71 -1.93
CA TYR A 246 -15.56 -11.78 -1.07
C TYR A 246 -15.93 -11.47 0.38
N MET A 247 -16.56 -12.43 1.03
CA MET A 247 -16.95 -12.38 2.43
C MET A 247 -16.24 -13.51 3.16
N SER A 248 -15.52 -13.22 4.26
CA SER A 248 -14.79 -14.19 5.09
C SER A 248 -15.45 -14.33 6.45
#